data_abb32f3ecd4ecd1ecd4a9166912b7e6a
#
_entry.id   abb32f3ecd4ecd1ecd4a9166912b7e6a
#
_cell.length_a   1.000
_cell.length_b   1.000
_cell.length_c   1.000
_cell.angle_alpha   90.00
_cell.angle_beta   90.00
_cell.angle_gamma   90.00
#
_symmetry.space_group_name_H-M   'P 1'
#
loop_
_entity.id
_entity.type
_entity.pdbx_description
1 polymer ?
#
loop_
_entity_poly.entity_id
_entity_poly.type
_entity_poly.pdbx_seq_one_letter_code
_entity_poly.pdbx_strand_id
1 'polypeptide(L)'
;MTQRRLAEVAAKVGVSEATVSRVLNGKPGVSDATRSAVLTALDVLGYERPTQLRGERARLVGLVLPELQNPIFPAFADVVGNALAQRGFTPVLCTRTAGGVTEADYLELLFEQHVSGVVFAGGQYAQADASHEHYRQMTRRKLPAVLVNAAIDDLGFPRVSCDDAVAVEQAFGHLVALGHTRIGAVLGPSDHMPSRRKLTALVSCASAAGVELFEEHAMFSLEGGQAATTRLLHRGVTAIVCASDPLALGAVRAVRRHGLKVPHDVSVVGYDDSPLMTCTEPPLTTVRQPIEAMGRAAVELLANQIAGTPVPDEELLFEPELVVRSSTAPAPR
;
A
#
# COMPACT_ATOMS: atom_id res chain seq x y z
N MET A 1 30.72 -8.01 22.86
CA MET A 1 30.39 -8.28 24.30
C MET A 1 31.62 -8.02 25.14
N THR A 2 31.50 -7.41 26.31
CA THR A 2 32.59 -7.19 27.23
C THR A 2 33.02 -8.54 27.89
N GLN A 3 34.30 -8.74 28.14
CA GLN A 3 34.86 -9.97 28.71
C GLN A 3 34.17 -10.41 30.02
N ARG A 4 33.70 -9.46 30.84
CA ARG A 4 32.93 -9.70 32.07
C ARG A 4 31.61 -10.42 31.81
N ARG A 5 30.93 -10.12 30.72
CA ARG A 5 29.64 -10.75 30.34
C ARG A 5 29.79 -12.19 29.85
N LEU A 6 30.89 -12.50 29.18
CA LEU A 6 31.19 -13.88 28.76
C LEU A 6 31.44 -14.78 29.97
N ALA A 7 32.18 -14.29 30.98
CA ALA A 7 32.45 -15.02 32.22
C ALA A 7 31.18 -15.35 33.01
N GLU A 8 30.23 -14.42 33.11
CA GLU A 8 28.94 -14.62 33.81
C GLU A 8 28.09 -15.71 33.14
N VAL A 9 27.99 -15.67 31.81
CA VAL A 9 27.26 -16.71 31.04
C VAL A 9 27.96 -18.06 31.15
N ALA A 10 29.28 -18.09 31.05
CA ALA A 10 30.08 -19.30 31.18
C ALA A 10 29.90 -19.97 32.55
N ALA A 11 29.94 -19.19 33.62
CA ALA A 11 29.69 -19.66 34.99
C ALA A 11 28.26 -20.19 35.19
N LYS A 12 27.25 -19.52 34.60
CA LYS A 12 25.83 -19.91 34.70
C LYS A 12 25.55 -21.27 34.03
N VAL A 13 26.22 -21.53 32.90
CA VAL A 13 26.03 -22.76 32.09
C VAL A 13 27.02 -23.88 32.45
N GLY A 14 28.11 -23.58 33.17
CA GLY A 14 29.14 -24.54 33.48
C GLY A 14 30.06 -24.89 32.32
N VAL A 15 30.28 -23.91 31.40
CA VAL A 15 31.17 -24.09 30.23
C VAL A 15 32.27 -23.04 30.22
N SER A 16 33.30 -23.22 29.37
CA SER A 16 34.35 -22.21 29.22
C SER A 16 33.87 -20.97 28.48
N GLU A 17 34.49 -19.80 28.75
CA GLU A 17 34.24 -18.54 27.98
C GLU A 17 34.49 -18.74 26.47
N ALA A 18 35.47 -19.59 26.11
CA ALA A 18 35.73 -19.96 24.73
C ALA A 18 34.52 -20.69 24.08
N THR A 19 33.82 -21.55 24.84
CA THR A 19 32.62 -22.23 24.41
C THR A 19 31.48 -21.23 24.22
N VAL A 20 31.28 -20.32 25.17
CA VAL A 20 30.31 -19.23 25.03
C VAL A 20 30.60 -18.36 23.80
N SER A 21 31.87 -17.96 23.62
CA SER A 21 32.31 -17.21 22.45
C SER A 21 32.07 -17.96 21.13
N ARG A 22 32.30 -19.28 21.08
CA ARG A 22 31.99 -20.10 19.90
C ARG A 22 30.50 -20.12 19.59
N VAL A 23 29.64 -20.29 20.61
CA VAL A 23 28.20 -20.21 20.45
C VAL A 23 27.80 -18.84 19.93
N LEU A 24 28.31 -17.75 20.53
CA LEU A 24 28.00 -16.37 20.13
C LEU A 24 28.42 -16.01 18.70
N ASN A 25 29.45 -16.67 18.19
CA ASN A 25 29.96 -16.43 16.83
C ASN A 25 29.50 -17.51 15.83
N GLY A 26 28.52 -18.35 16.19
CA GLY A 26 27.97 -19.36 15.28
C GLY A 26 28.95 -20.45 14.84
N LYS A 27 30.10 -20.62 15.54
CA LYS A 27 31.15 -21.57 15.15
C LYS A 27 30.73 -23.01 15.40
N PRO A 28 31.14 -23.99 14.55
CA PRO A 28 30.86 -25.38 14.75
C PRO A 28 31.66 -25.95 15.95
N GLY A 29 31.28 -27.16 16.43
CA GLY A 29 31.97 -27.88 17.51
C GLY A 29 31.37 -27.63 18.90
N VAL A 30 30.13 -27.21 18.99
CA VAL A 30 29.33 -27.13 20.22
C VAL A 30 28.06 -27.92 20.01
N SER A 31 27.67 -28.77 20.98
CA SER A 31 26.42 -29.54 20.92
C SER A 31 25.21 -28.64 20.98
N ASP A 32 24.07 -29.07 20.38
CA ASP A 32 22.81 -28.30 20.38
C ASP A 32 22.31 -28.08 21.81
N ALA A 33 22.50 -29.05 22.73
CA ALA A 33 22.14 -28.89 24.12
C ALA A 33 22.94 -27.76 24.80
N THR A 34 24.27 -27.72 24.58
CA THR A 34 25.13 -26.64 25.10
C THR A 34 24.79 -25.30 24.46
N ARG A 35 24.50 -25.28 23.16
CA ARG A 35 24.07 -24.07 22.44
C ARG A 35 22.80 -23.52 23.06
N SER A 36 21.77 -24.34 23.25
CA SER A 36 20.48 -23.94 23.86
C SER A 36 20.67 -23.45 25.29
N ALA A 37 21.51 -24.12 26.12
CA ALA A 37 21.77 -23.70 27.48
C ALA A 37 22.45 -22.32 27.55
N VAL A 38 23.42 -22.05 26.67
CA VAL A 38 24.09 -20.75 26.57
C VAL A 38 23.10 -19.65 26.17
N LEU A 39 22.22 -19.90 25.17
CA LEU A 39 21.22 -18.95 24.71
C LEU A 39 20.20 -18.65 25.81
N THR A 40 19.72 -19.65 26.52
CA THR A 40 18.80 -19.48 27.66
C THR A 40 19.45 -18.66 28.79
N ALA A 41 20.74 -18.93 29.08
CA ALA A 41 21.46 -18.18 30.11
C ALA A 41 21.64 -16.69 29.75
N LEU A 42 21.83 -16.37 28.46
CA LEU A 42 21.84 -14.98 27.98
C LEU A 42 20.51 -14.28 28.25
N ASP A 43 19.39 -14.93 27.93
CA ASP A 43 18.05 -14.38 28.14
C ASP A 43 17.77 -14.14 29.64
N VAL A 44 18.11 -15.11 30.48
CA VAL A 44 17.93 -15.02 31.96
C VAL A 44 18.77 -13.91 32.56
N LEU A 45 19.96 -13.64 32.01
CA LEU A 45 20.85 -12.58 32.48
C LEU A 45 20.54 -11.23 31.84
N GLY A 46 19.49 -11.13 31.00
CA GLY A 46 19.09 -9.91 30.34
C GLY A 46 20.09 -9.42 29.30
N TYR A 47 20.93 -10.29 28.77
CA TYR A 47 21.88 -9.95 27.71
C TYR A 47 21.24 -10.14 26.34
N GLU A 48 21.29 -9.11 25.51
CA GLU A 48 20.87 -9.24 24.12
C GLU A 48 21.67 -10.32 23.40
N ARG A 49 21.00 -11.27 22.79
CA ARG A 49 21.64 -12.25 21.89
C ARG A 49 22.30 -11.51 20.74
N PRO A 50 23.55 -11.84 20.38
CA PRO A 50 24.15 -11.35 19.13
C PRO A 50 23.21 -11.63 17.97
N THR A 51 23.09 -10.68 17.05
CA THR A 51 22.16 -10.74 15.90
C THR A 51 22.28 -12.04 15.08
N GLN A 52 23.47 -12.65 15.07
CA GLN A 52 23.78 -13.93 14.41
C GLN A 52 23.18 -15.17 15.11
N LEU A 53 22.71 -15.03 16.35
CA LEU A 53 22.20 -16.12 17.20
C LEU A 53 20.74 -15.90 17.67
N ARG A 54 20.14 -14.82 17.24
CA ARG A 54 18.69 -14.67 17.30
C ARG A 54 18.09 -15.62 16.27
N GLY A 55 17.94 -16.92 16.57
CA GLY A 55 17.43 -17.97 15.70
C GLY A 55 17.30 -17.58 14.21
N GLU A 56 17.21 -18.42 13.19
CA GLU A 56 17.18 -18.06 11.76
C GLU A 56 16.79 -16.58 11.55
N ARG A 57 17.71 -15.72 11.06
CA ARG A 57 17.52 -14.26 10.94
C ARG A 57 16.06 -14.00 10.69
N ALA A 58 15.37 -13.30 11.61
CA ALA A 58 13.99 -12.92 11.37
C ALA A 58 13.99 -12.34 9.94
N ARG A 59 13.37 -13.06 9.00
CA ARG A 59 13.34 -12.67 7.58
C ARG A 59 12.44 -11.44 7.50
N LEU A 60 13.01 -10.28 7.88
CA LEU A 60 12.27 -9.03 7.87
C LEU A 60 11.96 -8.63 6.43
N VAL A 61 10.76 -8.17 6.22
CA VAL A 61 10.31 -7.57 4.95
C VAL A 61 9.71 -6.21 5.27
N GLY A 62 10.22 -5.16 4.64
CA GLY A 62 9.63 -3.83 4.74
C GLY A 62 8.27 -3.80 4.04
N LEU A 63 7.26 -3.23 4.70
CA LEU A 63 5.98 -2.89 4.10
C LEU A 63 5.79 -1.38 4.20
N VAL A 64 6.00 -0.69 3.09
CA VAL A 64 5.95 0.77 3.01
C VAL A 64 4.59 1.20 2.50
N LEU A 65 3.89 1.99 3.32
CA LEU A 65 2.57 2.55 3.01
C LEU A 65 2.64 4.08 2.99
N PRO A 66 1.87 4.75 2.12
CA PRO A 66 1.88 6.21 2.05
C PRO A 66 1.26 6.87 3.28
N GLU A 67 0.27 6.22 3.90
CA GLU A 67 -0.48 6.71 5.06
C GLU A 67 -1.32 5.59 5.70
N LEU A 68 -1.95 5.88 6.84
CA LEU A 68 -2.88 4.97 7.53
C LEU A 68 -4.29 5.53 7.66
N GLN A 69 -4.56 6.75 7.18
CA GLN A 69 -5.87 7.40 7.29
C GLN A 69 -6.88 6.86 6.27
N ASN A 70 -6.43 6.54 5.04
CA ASN A 70 -7.27 5.81 4.10
C ASN A 70 -7.31 4.32 4.51
N PRO A 71 -8.50 3.77 4.88
CA PRO A 71 -8.64 2.42 5.43
C PRO A 71 -8.18 1.30 4.49
N ILE A 72 -8.03 1.56 3.19
CA ILE A 72 -7.52 0.56 2.23
C ILE A 72 -6.09 0.13 2.57
N PHE A 73 -5.24 1.06 3.04
CA PHE A 73 -3.85 0.74 3.33
C PHE A 73 -3.68 -0.17 4.55
N PRO A 74 -4.33 0.07 5.71
CA PRO A 74 -4.36 -0.91 6.80
C PRO A 74 -4.93 -2.26 6.37
N ALA A 75 -6.01 -2.30 5.60
CA ALA A 75 -6.59 -3.56 5.10
C ALA A 75 -5.61 -4.32 4.19
N PHE A 76 -4.91 -3.61 3.29
CA PHE A 76 -3.86 -4.19 2.47
C PHE A 76 -2.67 -4.68 3.30
N ALA A 77 -2.29 -3.92 4.34
CA ALA A 77 -1.21 -4.31 5.25
C ALA A 77 -1.52 -5.63 5.98
N ASP A 78 -2.75 -5.85 6.41
CA ASP A 78 -3.19 -7.10 7.02
C ASP A 78 -3.07 -8.28 6.04
N VAL A 79 -3.50 -8.09 4.79
CA VAL A 79 -3.39 -9.13 3.75
C VAL A 79 -1.92 -9.49 3.50
N VAL A 80 -1.07 -8.50 3.26
CA VAL A 80 0.37 -8.69 2.99
C VAL A 80 1.07 -9.26 4.21
N GLY A 81 0.77 -8.75 5.42
CA GLY A 81 1.35 -9.23 6.66
C GLY A 81 1.06 -10.71 6.91
N ASN A 82 -0.19 -11.13 6.73
CA ASN A 82 -0.59 -12.52 6.84
C ASN A 82 0.09 -13.42 5.79
N ALA A 83 0.15 -12.97 4.53
CA ALA A 83 0.81 -13.72 3.45
C ALA A 83 2.33 -13.86 3.68
N LEU A 84 2.99 -12.84 4.20
CA LEU A 84 4.41 -12.87 4.61
C LEU A 84 4.64 -13.83 5.77
N ALA A 85 3.80 -13.77 6.81
CA ALA A 85 3.90 -14.63 7.98
C ALA A 85 3.77 -16.12 7.61
N GLN A 86 2.87 -16.47 6.69
CA GLN A 86 2.71 -17.84 6.17
C GLN A 86 3.96 -18.37 5.46
N ARG A 87 4.84 -17.47 4.97
CA ARG A 87 6.12 -17.81 4.33
C ARG A 87 7.33 -17.66 5.26
N GLY A 88 7.09 -17.43 6.56
CA GLY A 88 8.16 -17.28 7.56
C GLY A 88 8.87 -15.93 7.51
N PHE A 89 8.24 -14.90 6.93
CA PHE A 89 8.71 -13.52 6.98
C PHE A 89 8.01 -12.73 8.08
N THR A 90 8.70 -11.74 8.63
CA THR A 90 8.13 -10.79 9.60
C THR A 90 8.01 -9.42 8.93
N PRO A 91 6.79 -8.87 8.79
CA PRO A 91 6.60 -7.54 8.22
C PRO A 91 7.09 -6.45 9.17
N VAL A 92 7.76 -5.44 8.62
CA VAL A 92 8.11 -4.18 9.29
C VAL A 92 7.34 -3.07 8.62
N LEU A 93 6.34 -2.54 9.32
CA LEU A 93 5.49 -1.48 8.79
C LEU A 93 6.21 -0.13 8.83
N CYS A 94 6.30 0.53 7.68
CA CYS A 94 6.85 1.86 7.49
C CYS A 94 5.76 2.76 6.89
N THR A 95 5.41 3.83 7.60
CA THR A 95 4.36 4.75 7.14
C THR A 95 4.86 6.18 7.16
N ARG A 96 4.60 6.92 6.10
CA ARG A 96 4.97 8.32 6.01
C ARG A 96 4.03 9.17 6.88
N THR A 97 4.61 10.11 7.62
CA THR A 97 3.86 11.13 8.36
C THR A 97 4.27 12.51 7.87
N ALA A 98 3.33 13.46 7.82
CA ALA A 98 3.63 14.84 7.45
C ALA A 98 4.68 15.44 8.39
N GLY A 99 5.80 15.91 7.84
CA GLY A 99 6.92 16.44 8.63
C GLY A 99 7.74 15.42 9.42
N GLY A 100 7.49 14.11 9.23
CA GLY A 100 8.23 13.01 9.86
C GLY A 100 9.27 12.37 8.95
N VAL A 101 9.53 11.09 9.20
CA VAL A 101 10.49 10.26 8.45
C VAL A 101 10.05 10.14 7.00
N THR A 102 10.97 10.38 6.07
CA THR A 102 10.71 10.26 4.63
C THR A 102 10.80 8.80 4.18
N GLU A 103 10.33 8.52 2.97
CA GLU A 103 10.46 7.18 2.39
C GLU A 103 11.92 6.77 2.19
N ALA A 104 12.79 7.72 1.83
CA ALA A 104 14.22 7.50 1.71
C ALA A 104 14.87 7.15 3.06
N ASP A 105 14.48 7.84 4.15
CA ASP A 105 14.98 7.55 5.50
C ASP A 105 14.56 6.14 5.97
N TYR A 106 13.32 5.73 5.67
CA TYR A 106 12.88 4.36 5.94
C TYR A 106 13.71 3.33 5.18
N LEU A 107 14.05 3.60 3.92
CA LEU A 107 14.88 2.69 3.15
C LEU A 107 16.29 2.55 3.73
N GLU A 108 16.92 3.64 4.17
CA GLU A 108 18.21 3.56 4.87
C GLU A 108 18.10 2.69 6.13
N LEU A 109 17.06 2.88 6.94
CA LEU A 109 16.79 2.04 8.11
C LEU A 109 16.61 0.57 7.74
N LEU A 110 15.85 0.27 6.68
CA LEU A 110 15.61 -1.10 6.21
C LEU A 110 16.91 -1.74 5.69
N PHE A 111 17.78 -0.96 5.03
CA PHE A 111 19.12 -1.43 4.66
C PHE A 111 19.97 -1.79 5.88
N GLU A 112 19.98 -0.94 6.92
CA GLU A 112 20.72 -1.20 8.17
C GLU A 112 20.20 -2.45 8.88
N GLN A 113 18.90 -2.69 8.84
CA GLN A 113 18.27 -3.89 9.40
C GLN A 113 18.43 -5.14 8.52
N HIS A 114 19.08 -5.03 7.36
CA HIS A 114 19.32 -6.15 6.44
C HIS A 114 18.01 -6.89 6.09
N VAL A 115 16.94 -6.16 5.76
CA VAL A 115 15.69 -6.78 5.35
C VAL A 115 15.87 -7.64 4.10
N SER A 116 15.05 -8.68 3.96
CA SER A 116 15.10 -9.60 2.82
C SER A 116 14.51 -8.98 1.55
N GLY A 117 13.61 -8.01 1.70
CA GLY A 117 12.96 -7.32 0.59
C GLY A 117 11.95 -6.29 1.08
N VAL A 118 11.28 -5.60 0.16
CA VAL A 118 10.32 -4.54 0.46
C VAL A 118 9.09 -4.65 -0.44
N VAL A 119 7.89 -4.48 0.13
CA VAL A 119 6.65 -4.24 -0.60
C VAL A 119 6.27 -2.77 -0.43
N PHE A 120 6.07 -2.06 -1.53
CA PHE A 120 5.56 -0.69 -1.54
C PHE A 120 4.10 -0.69 -1.99
N ALA A 121 3.19 -0.18 -1.18
CA ALA A 121 1.78 -0.08 -1.49
C ALA A 121 1.33 1.37 -1.67
N GLY A 122 1.98 2.07 -2.59
CA GLY A 122 1.86 3.51 -2.82
C GLY A 122 3.10 4.24 -2.33
N GLY A 123 3.47 5.31 -3.01
CA GLY A 123 4.67 6.06 -2.67
C GLY A 123 5.16 6.94 -3.81
N GLN A 124 6.39 7.43 -3.67
CA GLN A 124 6.99 8.32 -4.65
C GLN A 124 7.24 7.67 -6.03
N TYR A 125 7.35 6.35 -6.08
CA TYR A 125 7.47 5.61 -7.36
C TYR A 125 6.28 5.83 -8.31
N ALA A 126 5.12 6.19 -7.76
CA ALA A 126 3.91 6.47 -8.53
C ALA A 126 3.76 7.97 -8.86
N GLN A 127 4.69 8.83 -8.45
CA GLN A 127 4.68 10.28 -8.70
C GLN A 127 5.75 10.62 -9.75
N ALA A 128 5.31 11.11 -10.92
CA ALA A 128 6.21 11.39 -12.05
C ALA A 128 7.27 12.46 -11.73
N ASP A 129 6.91 13.45 -10.91
CA ASP A 129 7.75 14.60 -10.58
C ASP A 129 8.62 14.37 -9.31
N ALA A 130 8.51 13.19 -8.67
CA ALA A 130 9.28 12.86 -7.48
C ALA A 130 10.69 12.37 -7.80
N SER A 131 11.59 12.43 -6.81
CA SER A 131 12.90 11.80 -6.93
C SER A 131 12.77 10.28 -6.77
N HIS A 132 13.31 9.53 -7.73
CA HIS A 132 13.31 8.06 -7.70
C HIS A 132 14.70 7.46 -7.38
N GLU A 133 15.63 8.28 -6.88
CA GLU A 133 17.02 7.85 -6.67
C GLU A 133 17.14 6.74 -5.62
N HIS A 134 16.35 6.77 -4.57
CA HIS A 134 16.35 5.74 -3.54
C HIS A 134 15.86 4.37 -4.06
N TYR A 135 14.93 4.32 -5.04
CA TYR A 135 14.55 3.06 -5.71
C TYR A 135 15.69 2.54 -6.59
N ARG A 136 16.35 3.43 -7.36
CA ARG A 136 17.53 3.04 -8.15
C ARG A 136 18.68 2.55 -7.27
N GLN A 137 18.82 3.09 -6.06
CA GLN A 137 19.77 2.59 -5.07
C GLN A 137 19.44 1.16 -4.62
N MET A 138 18.15 0.83 -4.42
CA MET A 138 17.72 -0.53 -4.13
C MET A 138 18.11 -1.51 -5.24
N THR A 139 17.88 -1.13 -6.51
CA THR A 139 18.29 -1.93 -7.69
C THR A 139 19.79 -2.15 -7.69
N ARG A 140 20.60 -1.10 -7.47
CA ARG A 140 22.08 -1.23 -7.38
C ARG A 140 22.52 -2.14 -6.24
N ARG A 141 21.84 -2.11 -5.10
CA ARG A 141 22.12 -2.98 -3.94
C ARG A 141 21.47 -4.36 -4.05
N LYS A 142 20.74 -4.63 -5.14
CA LYS A 142 20.01 -5.88 -5.41
C LYS A 142 19.06 -6.26 -4.27
N LEU A 143 18.40 -5.28 -3.66
CA LEU A 143 17.36 -5.52 -2.67
C LEU A 143 16.05 -5.84 -3.40
N PRO A 144 15.47 -7.05 -3.23
CA PRO A 144 14.18 -7.41 -3.81
C PRO A 144 13.08 -6.43 -3.42
N ALA A 145 12.25 -6.03 -4.38
CA ALA A 145 11.09 -5.21 -4.10
C ALA A 145 9.94 -5.47 -5.08
N VAL A 146 8.72 -5.16 -4.64
CA VAL A 146 7.51 -5.18 -5.45
C VAL A 146 6.76 -3.87 -5.26
N LEU A 147 6.30 -3.27 -6.35
CA LEU A 147 5.53 -2.03 -6.37
C LEU A 147 4.05 -2.33 -6.62
N VAL A 148 3.17 -1.77 -5.78
CA VAL A 148 1.72 -1.99 -5.87
C VAL A 148 1.03 -0.71 -6.31
N ASN A 149 0.18 -0.82 -7.33
CA ASN A 149 -0.55 0.28 -8.00
C ASN A 149 0.35 1.25 -8.77
N ALA A 150 0.45 1.02 -10.06
CA ALA A 150 1.06 1.83 -11.11
C ALA A 150 2.33 2.60 -10.72
N ALA A 151 3.42 2.25 -11.31
CA ALA A 151 4.71 2.93 -11.15
C ALA A 151 5.13 3.60 -12.46
N ILE A 152 6.15 4.45 -12.39
CA ILE A 152 6.90 4.85 -13.57
C ILE A 152 7.69 3.63 -14.12
N ASP A 153 7.90 3.59 -15.43
CA ASP A 153 8.35 2.37 -16.13
C ASP A 153 9.81 1.99 -15.93
N ASP A 154 10.69 2.89 -15.48
CA ASP A 154 12.15 2.70 -15.53
C ASP A 154 12.78 2.18 -14.23
N LEU A 155 11.99 1.74 -13.24
CA LEU A 155 12.51 1.32 -11.93
C LEU A 155 12.98 -0.13 -11.87
N GLY A 156 12.56 -0.99 -12.82
CA GLY A 156 13.01 -2.38 -12.91
C GLY A 156 12.54 -3.29 -11.77
N PHE A 157 11.39 -2.99 -11.17
CA PHE A 157 10.74 -3.83 -10.16
C PHE A 157 9.44 -4.43 -10.69
N PRO A 158 9.08 -5.68 -10.30
CA PRO A 158 7.77 -6.24 -10.60
C PRO A 158 6.66 -5.36 -10.03
N ARG A 159 5.55 -5.31 -10.76
CA ARG A 159 4.40 -4.47 -10.43
C ARG A 159 3.14 -5.29 -10.32
N VAL A 160 2.31 -4.94 -9.33
CA VAL A 160 0.97 -5.51 -9.11
C VAL A 160 -0.01 -4.37 -9.03
N SER A 161 -0.97 -4.27 -9.92
CA SER A 161 -1.89 -3.14 -9.98
C SER A 161 -3.34 -3.57 -10.15
N CYS A 162 -4.26 -2.77 -9.62
CA CYS A 162 -5.64 -2.79 -10.05
C CYS A 162 -5.72 -2.21 -11.47
N ASP A 163 -6.57 -2.78 -12.34
CA ASP A 163 -6.80 -2.23 -13.67
C ASP A 163 -7.62 -0.94 -13.59
N ASP A 164 -6.91 0.19 -13.68
CA ASP A 164 -7.51 1.52 -13.59
C ASP A 164 -8.47 1.83 -14.74
N ALA A 165 -8.25 1.24 -15.94
CA ALA A 165 -9.12 1.45 -17.08
C ALA A 165 -10.46 0.73 -16.88
N VAL A 166 -10.42 -0.54 -16.51
CA VAL A 166 -11.63 -1.34 -16.19
C VAL A 166 -12.38 -0.73 -15.02
N ALA A 167 -11.69 -0.23 -14.00
CA ALA A 167 -12.31 0.45 -12.86
C ALA A 167 -13.13 1.66 -13.29
N VAL A 168 -12.56 2.49 -14.17
CA VAL A 168 -13.22 3.66 -14.73
C VAL A 168 -14.38 3.25 -15.62
N GLU A 169 -14.19 2.30 -16.52
CA GLU A 169 -15.26 1.82 -17.42
C GLU A 169 -16.48 1.34 -16.64
N GLN A 170 -16.30 0.59 -15.55
CA GLN A 170 -17.38 0.15 -14.70
C GLN A 170 -18.09 1.31 -13.98
N ALA A 171 -17.34 2.21 -13.34
CA ALA A 171 -17.90 3.32 -12.58
C ALA A 171 -18.60 4.34 -13.48
N PHE A 172 -17.93 4.75 -14.55
CA PHE A 172 -18.44 5.73 -15.51
C PHE A 172 -19.63 5.18 -16.32
N GLY A 173 -19.49 3.94 -16.82
CA GLY A 173 -20.56 3.27 -17.55
C GLY A 173 -21.84 3.11 -16.71
N HIS A 174 -21.71 2.82 -15.41
CA HIS A 174 -22.84 2.81 -14.48
C HIS A 174 -23.57 4.16 -14.42
N LEU A 175 -22.84 5.26 -14.32
CA LEU A 175 -23.45 6.60 -14.29
C LEU A 175 -24.09 6.98 -15.63
N VAL A 176 -23.47 6.65 -16.75
CA VAL A 176 -24.03 6.82 -18.09
C VAL A 176 -25.33 6.02 -18.25
N ALA A 177 -25.36 4.78 -17.79
CA ALA A 177 -26.55 3.92 -17.80
C ALA A 177 -27.70 4.49 -16.93
N LEU A 178 -27.39 5.28 -15.90
CA LEU A 178 -28.34 6.03 -15.08
C LEU A 178 -28.79 7.36 -15.74
N GLY A 179 -28.29 7.70 -16.93
CA GLY A 179 -28.68 8.85 -17.71
C GLY A 179 -27.92 10.14 -17.38
N HIS A 180 -26.83 10.07 -16.64
CA HIS A 180 -26.01 11.24 -16.38
C HIS A 180 -25.22 11.67 -17.61
N THR A 181 -25.33 12.96 -17.99
CA THR A 181 -24.64 13.56 -19.14
C THR A 181 -23.61 14.62 -18.77
N ARG A 182 -23.56 15.02 -17.50
CA ARG A 182 -22.60 15.98 -16.93
C ARG A 182 -21.95 15.34 -15.72
N ILE A 183 -20.75 14.76 -15.91
CA ILE A 183 -20.08 13.94 -14.91
C ILE A 183 -18.79 14.65 -14.46
N GLY A 184 -18.61 14.76 -13.15
CA GLY A 184 -17.37 15.23 -12.52
C GLY A 184 -16.44 14.08 -12.19
N ALA A 185 -15.14 14.33 -12.25
CA ALA A 185 -14.11 13.44 -11.76
C ALA A 185 -13.27 14.13 -10.68
N VAL A 186 -13.16 13.53 -9.50
CA VAL A 186 -12.25 13.99 -8.45
C VAL A 186 -11.08 12.99 -8.37
N LEU A 187 -9.93 13.44 -8.86
CA LEU A 187 -8.72 12.65 -9.00
C LEU A 187 -7.68 13.02 -7.94
N GLY A 188 -6.70 12.17 -7.72
CA GLY A 188 -5.50 12.49 -6.95
C GLY A 188 -4.61 13.53 -7.68
N PRO A 189 -3.42 13.85 -7.14
CA PRO A 189 -2.46 14.75 -7.76
C PRO A 189 -2.20 14.44 -9.23
N SER A 190 -1.98 15.45 -10.05
CA SER A 190 -1.83 15.32 -11.50
C SER A 190 -0.57 14.59 -11.94
N ASP A 191 0.46 14.52 -11.08
CA ASP A 191 1.69 13.75 -11.28
C ASP A 191 1.57 12.28 -10.83
N HIS A 192 0.45 11.90 -10.17
CA HIS A 192 0.22 10.55 -9.66
C HIS A 192 -0.22 9.60 -10.76
N MET A 193 0.57 8.57 -11.05
CA MET A 193 0.35 7.66 -12.20
C MET A 193 -1.03 6.97 -12.22
N PRO A 194 -1.55 6.40 -11.10
CA PRO A 194 -2.91 5.85 -11.10
C PRO A 194 -3.98 6.90 -11.43
N SER A 195 -3.83 8.16 -10.96
CA SER A 195 -4.75 9.24 -11.30
C SER A 195 -4.71 9.61 -12.78
N ARG A 196 -3.51 9.61 -13.38
CA ARG A 196 -3.34 9.84 -14.82
C ARG A 196 -3.95 8.73 -15.67
N ARG A 197 -3.76 7.47 -15.28
CA ARG A 197 -4.38 6.30 -15.95
C ARG A 197 -5.91 6.40 -15.90
N LYS A 198 -6.48 6.71 -14.73
CA LYS A 198 -7.92 6.93 -14.56
C LYS A 198 -8.41 8.09 -15.41
N LEU A 199 -7.70 9.21 -15.45
CA LEU A 199 -8.09 10.36 -16.29
C LEU A 199 -8.10 9.99 -17.78
N THR A 200 -7.08 9.30 -18.26
CA THR A 200 -7.01 8.84 -19.65
C THR A 200 -8.23 7.98 -20.01
N ALA A 201 -8.57 7.01 -19.15
CA ALA A 201 -9.75 6.18 -19.33
C ALA A 201 -11.08 6.98 -19.28
N LEU A 202 -11.20 7.90 -18.31
CA LEU A 202 -12.37 8.79 -18.19
C LEU A 202 -12.62 9.63 -19.44
N VAL A 203 -11.57 10.23 -19.99
CA VAL A 203 -11.64 11.04 -21.22
C VAL A 203 -12.08 10.16 -22.41
N SER A 204 -11.55 8.95 -22.52
CA SER A 204 -11.95 8.00 -23.57
C SER A 204 -13.43 7.59 -23.44
N CYS A 205 -13.87 7.21 -22.24
CA CYS A 205 -15.27 6.84 -21.97
C CYS A 205 -16.24 8.01 -22.21
N ALA A 206 -15.88 9.21 -21.77
CA ALA A 206 -16.70 10.40 -21.95
C ALA A 206 -16.87 10.75 -23.43
N SER A 207 -15.77 10.70 -24.20
CA SER A 207 -15.80 10.93 -25.64
C SER A 207 -16.67 9.89 -26.36
N ALA A 208 -16.53 8.61 -26.01
CA ALA A 208 -17.33 7.54 -26.62
C ALA A 208 -18.84 7.64 -26.30
N ALA A 209 -19.18 8.10 -25.10
CA ALA A 209 -20.58 8.24 -24.66
C ALA A 209 -21.20 9.60 -25.00
N GLY A 210 -20.45 10.58 -25.49
CA GLY A 210 -20.93 11.95 -25.74
C GLY A 210 -21.30 12.69 -24.46
N VAL A 211 -20.62 12.44 -23.35
CA VAL A 211 -20.85 13.00 -22.01
C VAL A 211 -19.85 14.10 -21.72
N GLU A 212 -20.32 15.21 -21.11
CA GLU A 212 -19.44 16.27 -20.64
C GLU A 212 -18.70 15.81 -19.37
N LEU A 213 -17.37 15.77 -19.43
CA LEU A 213 -16.50 15.42 -18.30
C LEU A 213 -15.84 16.70 -17.74
N PHE A 214 -15.91 16.85 -16.43
CA PHE A 214 -15.24 17.91 -15.68
C PHE A 214 -14.26 17.27 -14.68
N GLU A 215 -13.00 17.64 -14.73
CA GLU A 215 -11.97 17.09 -13.86
C GLU A 215 -11.49 18.08 -12.81
N GLU A 216 -11.19 17.56 -11.63
CA GLU A 216 -10.57 18.29 -10.53
C GLU A 216 -9.55 17.38 -9.85
N HIS A 217 -8.38 17.95 -9.51
CA HIS A 217 -7.33 17.27 -8.78
C HIS A 217 -7.28 17.72 -7.33
N ALA A 218 -7.02 16.78 -6.42
CA ALA A 218 -6.94 17.02 -4.99
C ALA A 218 -5.96 16.05 -4.30
N MET A 219 -5.51 16.40 -3.11
CA MET A 219 -4.88 15.45 -2.22
C MET A 219 -5.89 14.39 -1.78
N PHE A 220 -5.44 13.15 -1.59
CA PHE A 220 -6.28 12.04 -1.16
C PHE A 220 -6.75 12.22 0.29
N SER A 221 -7.70 13.12 0.49
CA SER A 221 -8.27 13.44 1.78
C SER A 221 -9.75 13.84 1.66
N LEU A 222 -10.47 13.77 2.76
CA LEU A 222 -11.86 14.22 2.84
C LEU A 222 -11.98 15.71 2.50
N GLU A 223 -11.06 16.55 2.97
CA GLU A 223 -11.01 17.97 2.70
C GLU A 223 -10.71 18.26 1.22
N GLY A 224 -9.78 17.49 0.63
CA GLY A 224 -9.47 17.56 -0.81
C GLY A 224 -10.68 17.24 -1.66
N GLY A 225 -11.37 16.12 -1.36
CA GLY A 225 -12.61 15.72 -2.02
C GLY A 225 -13.71 16.76 -1.91
N GLN A 226 -13.89 17.34 -0.70
CA GLN A 226 -14.86 18.40 -0.48
C GLN A 226 -14.57 19.66 -1.32
N ALA A 227 -13.32 20.13 -1.34
CA ALA A 227 -12.94 21.33 -2.06
C ALA A 227 -13.09 21.16 -3.59
N ALA A 228 -12.61 20.02 -4.12
CA ALA A 228 -12.75 19.70 -5.55
C ALA A 228 -14.23 19.58 -5.96
N THR A 229 -15.04 18.87 -5.18
CA THR A 229 -16.47 18.72 -5.46
C THR A 229 -17.20 20.05 -5.42
N THR A 230 -16.86 20.95 -4.51
CA THR A 230 -17.46 22.28 -4.47
C THR A 230 -17.28 23.01 -5.82
N ARG A 231 -16.09 22.91 -6.45
CA ARG A 231 -15.84 23.50 -7.77
C ARG A 231 -16.65 22.82 -8.88
N LEU A 232 -16.76 21.49 -8.82
CA LEU A 232 -17.57 20.71 -9.78
C LEU A 232 -19.06 21.04 -9.69
N LEU A 233 -19.62 21.25 -8.50
CA LEU A 233 -21.03 21.62 -8.33
C LEU A 233 -21.37 22.96 -9.05
N HIS A 234 -20.44 23.90 -9.05
CA HIS A 234 -20.62 25.16 -9.83
C HIS A 234 -20.63 24.96 -11.34
N ARG A 235 -20.16 23.81 -11.83
CA ARG A 235 -20.20 23.38 -13.22
C ARG A 235 -21.51 22.66 -13.57
N GLY A 236 -22.41 22.42 -12.60
CA GLY A 236 -23.70 21.76 -12.81
C GLY A 236 -23.56 20.25 -13.08
N VAL A 237 -22.59 19.59 -12.50
CA VAL A 237 -22.45 18.11 -12.57
C VAL A 237 -23.58 17.44 -11.79
N THR A 238 -24.10 16.34 -12.32
CA THR A 238 -25.15 15.52 -11.67
C THR A 238 -24.60 14.19 -11.12
N ALA A 239 -23.37 13.85 -11.47
CA ALA A 239 -22.68 12.68 -10.93
C ALA A 239 -21.18 12.93 -10.79
N ILE A 240 -20.54 12.23 -9.87
CA ILE A 240 -19.11 12.38 -9.57
C ILE A 240 -18.47 11.01 -9.39
N VAL A 241 -17.37 10.76 -10.11
CA VAL A 241 -16.48 9.62 -9.90
C VAL A 241 -15.27 10.12 -9.12
N CYS A 242 -14.94 9.43 -8.02
CA CYS A 242 -13.82 9.78 -7.15
C CYS A 242 -12.73 8.69 -7.21
N ALA A 243 -11.46 9.10 -7.21
CA ALA A 243 -10.31 8.19 -7.28
C ALA A 243 -9.97 7.51 -5.94
N SER A 244 -10.73 7.76 -4.87
CA SER A 244 -10.66 7.04 -3.59
C SER A 244 -11.93 7.25 -2.76
N ASP A 245 -12.18 6.37 -1.80
CA ASP A 245 -13.29 6.51 -0.87
C ASP A 245 -13.20 7.78 0.00
N PRO A 246 -12.04 8.19 0.55
CA PRO A 246 -11.92 9.48 1.24
C PRO A 246 -12.33 10.69 0.39
N LEU A 247 -11.97 10.72 -0.91
CA LEU A 247 -12.40 11.75 -1.83
C LEU A 247 -13.92 11.71 -2.03
N ALA A 248 -14.51 10.52 -2.16
CA ALA A 248 -15.95 10.34 -2.31
C ALA A 248 -16.73 10.78 -1.05
N LEU A 249 -16.23 10.50 0.13
CA LEU A 249 -16.82 10.99 1.38
C LEU A 249 -16.74 12.53 1.46
N GLY A 250 -15.64 13.11 0.99
CA GLY A 250 -15.51 14.55 0.82
C GLY A 250 -16.55 15.12 -0.16
N ALA A 251 -16.80 14.41 -1.27
CA ALA A 251 -17.82 14.77 -2.25
C ALA A 251 -19.22 14.73 -1.63
N VAL A 252 -19.60 13.66 -0.93
CA VAL A 252 -20.89 13.56 -0.21
C VAL A 252 -21.05 14.74 0.78
N ARG A 253 -20.00 15.08 1.51
CA ARG A 253 -20.00 16.20 2.45
C ARG A 253 -20.19 17.54 1.74
N ALA A 254 -19.56 17.76 0.57
CA ALA A 254 -19.72 18.99 -0.22
C ALA A 254 -21.15 19.14 -0.75
N VAL A 255 -21.71 18.07 -1.34
CA VAL A 255 -23.09 18.05 -1.85
C VAL A 255 -24.07 18.45 -0.75
N ARG A 256 -23.96 17.84 0.44
CA ARG A 256 -24.83 18.16 1.59
C ARG A 256 -24.67 19.60 2.08
N ARG A 257 -23.44 20.15 2.10
CA ARG A 257 -23.20 21.55 2.49
C ARG A 257 -23.81 22.57 1.53
N HIS A 258 -24.02 22.17 0.26
CA HIS A 258 -24.73 22.98 -0.73
C HIS A 258 -26.25 22.80 -0.69
N GLY A 259 -26.79 22.10 0.31
CA GLY A 259 -28.22 21.83 0.45
C GLY A 259 -28.76 20.78 -0.53
N LEU A 260 -27.85 20.08 -1.22
CA LEU A 260 -28.18 19.02 -2.19
C LEU A 260 -28.15 17.65 -1.51
N LYS A 261 -28.78 16.65 -2.15
CA LYS A 261 -28.90 15.29 -1.63
C LYS A 261 -28.17 14.29 -2.51
N VAL A 262 -27.42 13.39 -1.85
CA VAL A 262 -26.88 12.19 -2.48
C VAL A 262 -27.85 11.03 -2.15
N PRO A 263 -28.34 10.29 -3.15
CA PRO A 263 -27.99 10.35 -4.58
C PRO A 263 -28.91 11.26 -5.43
N HIS A 264 -29.98 11.84 -4.87
CA HIS A 264 -31.11 12.40 -5.63
C HIS A 264 -30.74 13.58 -6.54
N ASP A 265 -29.88 14.49 -6.08
CA ASP A 265 -29.40 15.61 -6.84
C ASP A 265 -28.06 15.37 -7.50
N VAL A 266 -27.18 14.59 -6.80
CA VAL A 266 -25.84 14.24 -7.27
C VAL A 266 -25.53 12.81 -6.88
N SER A 267 -25.24 11.96 -7.86
CA SER A 267 -24.70 10.61 -7.66
C SER A 267 -23.21 10.66 -7.36
N VAL A 268 -22.73 9.79 -6.45
CA VAL A 268 -21.31 9.72 -6.09
C VAL A 268 -20.83 8.26 -6.14
N VAL A 269 -19.73 8.03 -6.86
CA VAL A 269 -19.02 6.74 -6.90
C VAL A 269 -17.63 6.90 -6.32
N GLY A 270 -17.26 6.02 -5.41
CA GLY A 270 -15.93 5.94 -4.79
C GLY A 270 -15.00 4.96 -5.49
N TYR A 271 -13.86 4.73 -4.86
CA TYR A 271 -12.85 3.75 -5.25
C TYR A 271 -12.13 3.27 -4.00
N ASP A 272 -11.87 1.99 -3.88
CA ASP A 272 -11.22 1.17 -2.87
C ASP A 272 -12.17 0.11 -2.29
N ASP A 273 -13.42 0.43 -1.99
CA ASP A 273 -14.37 -0.34 -1.18
C ASP A 273 -13.80 -0.65 0.21
N SER A 274 -13.32 0.40 0.87
CA SER A 274 -12.82 0.30 2.24
C SER A 274 -13.90 -0.22 3.20
N PRO A 275 -13.55 -0.93 4.28
CA PRO A 275 -14.50 -1.66 5.13
C PRO A 275 -15.69 -0.85 5.66
N LEU A 276 -15.54 0.47 5.79
CA LEU A 276 -16.58 1.36 6.35
C LEU A 276 -17.60 1.87 5.31
N MET A 277 -17.44 1.59 4.03
CA MET A 277 -18.28 2.17 2.96
C MET A 277 -19.70 1.63 2.96
N THR A 278 -19.94 0.51 3.59
CA THR A 278 -21.30 -0.03 3.84
C THR A 278 -22.05 0.70 4.95
N CYS A 279 -21.32 1.38 5.84
CA CYS A 279 -21.86 2.07 7.03
C CYS A 279 -22.03 3.56 6.83
N THR A 280 -21.69 4.10 5.64
CA THR A 280 -21.87 5.53 5.33
C THR A 280 -23.34 5.84 5.06
N GLU A 281 -23.70 7.13 5.08
CA GLU A 281 -25.06 7.60 4.78
C GLU A 281 -24.99 8.58 3.61
N PRO A 282 -25.50 8.21 2.42
CA PRO A 282 -25.93 6.85 2.05
C PRO A 282 -24.76 5.87 1.97
N PRO A 283 -25.01 4.54 2.01
CA PRO A 283 -23.98 3.53 1.71
C PRO A 283 -23.35 3.79 0.33
N LEU A 284 -22.02 3.86 0.30
CA LEU A 284 -21.28 4.33 -0.87
C LEU A 284 -21.20 3.26 -1.97
N THR A 285 -21.67 3.57 -3.17
CA THR A 285 -21.32 2.87 -4.41
C THR A 285 -19.85 3.13 -4.70
N THR A 286 -19.05 2.09 -4.90
CA THR A 286 -17.61 2.22 -5.04
C THR A 286 -17.01 1.08 -5.85
N VAL A 287 -15.83 1.28 -6.42
CA VAL A 287 -15.08 0.23 -7.12
C VAL A 287 -14.17 -0.47 -6.14
N ARG A 288 -14.37 -1.78 -5.97
CA ARG A 288 -13.57 -2.62 -5.08
C ARG A 288 -12.26 -3.01 -5.75
N GLN A 289 -11.15 -2.73 -5.09
CA GLN A 289 -9.85 -3.32 -5.44
C GLN A 289 -9.77 -4.76 -4.91
N PRO A 290 -9.29 -5.73 -5.69
CA PRO A 290 -9.12 -7.12 -5.21
C PRO A 290 -7.84 -7.26 -4.37
N ILE A 291 -7.76 -6.51 -3.25
CA ILE A 291 -6.55 -6.37 -2.41
C ILE A 291 -5.99 -7.69 -1.90
N GLU A 292 -6.85 -8.68 -1.67
CA GLU A 292 -6.40 -10.01 -1.24
C GLU A 292 -5.61 -10.74 -2.34
N ALA A 293 -6.09 -10.71 -3.58
CA ALA A 293 -5.39 -11.31 -4.70
C ALA A 293 -4.10 -10.55 -5.02
N MET A 294 -4.18 -9.22 -5.03
CA MET A 294 -3.02 -8.34 -5.25
C MET A 294 -1.95 -8.52 -4.18
N GLY A 295 -2.32 -8.53 -2.89
CA GLY A 295 -1.38 -8.69 -1.78
C GLY A 295 -0.70 -10.06 -1.79
N ARG A 296 -1.45 -11.15 -2.07
CA ARG A 296 -0.86 -12.48 -2.23
C ARG A 296 0.11 -12.55 -3.41
N ALA A 297 -0.24 -11.97 -4.56
CA ALA A 297 0.64 -11.91 -5.73
C ALA A 297 1.90 -11.10 -5.46
N ALA A 298 1.78 -9.95 -4.79
CA ALA A 298 2.94 -9.14 -4.41
C ALA A 298 3.92 -9.91 -3.51
N VAL A 299 3.40 -10.64 -2.51
CA VAL A 299 4.23 -11.46 -1.62
C VAL A 299 4.85 -12.64 -2.35
N GLU A 300 4.14 -13.25 -3.30
CA GLU A 300 4.68 -14.34 -4.12
C GLU A 300 5.83 -13.87 -5.01
N LEU A 301 5.65 -12.76 -5.72
CA LEU A 301 6.70 -12.15 -6.53
C LEU A 301 7.94 -11.79 -5.69
N LEU A 302 7.73 -11.20 -4.51
CA LEU A 302 8.82 -10.86 -3.61
C LEU A 302 9.55 -12.11 -3.11
N ALA A 303 8.83 -13.14 -2.68
CA ALA A 303 9.42 -14.39 -2.20
C ALA A 303 10.24 -15.10 -3.29
N ASN A 304 9.76 -15.08 -4.55
CA ASN A 304 10.49 -15.61 -5.70
C ASN A 304 11.79 -14.83 -5.94
N GLN A 305 11.77 -13.49 -5.90
CA GLN A 305 12.99 -12.68 -6.01
C GLN A 305 13.98 -13.00 -4.89
N ILE A 306 13.51 -13.12 -3.65
CA ILE A 306 14.36 -13.46 -2.48
C ILE A 306 14.99 -14.85 -2.66
N ALA A 307 14.28 -15.78 -3.28
CA ALA A 307 14.78 -17.12 -3.59
C ALA A 307 15.70 -17.16 -4.83
N GLY A 308 15.86 -16.03 -5.54
CA GLY A 308 16.63 -15.97 -6.80
C GLY A 308 15.92 -16.57 -8.01
N THR A 309 14.61 -16.79 -7.92
CA THR A 309 13.79 -17.25 -9.04
C THR A 309 13.44 -16.06 -9.94
N PRO A 310 13.56 -16.19 -11.28
CA PRO A 310 13.12 -15.14 -12.19
C PRO A 310 11.66 -14.78 -12.01
N VAL A 311 11.36 -13.50 -12.02
CA VAL A 311 10.00 -12.96 -11.95
C VAL A 311 9.69 -12.17 -13.22
N PRO A 312 8.43 -12.10 -13.66
CA PRO A 312 8.03 -11.29 -14.80
C PRO A 312 8.35 -9.80 -14.60
N ASP A 313 8.82 -9.13 -15.65
CA ASP A 313 8.97 -7.67 -15.67
C ASP A 313 7.64 -6.97 -16.00
N GLU A 314 6.65 -7.74 -16.48
CA GLU A 314 5.32 -7.24 -16.84
C GLU A 314 4.52 -6.88 -15.58
N GLU A 315 3.69 -5.84 -15.70
CA GLU A 315 2.76 -5.44 -14.66
C GLU A 315 1.59 -6.43 -14.61
N LEU A 316 1.36 -7.03 -13.44
CA LEU A 316 0.19 -7.88 -13.21
C LEU A 316 -1.02 -6.99 -12.92
N LEU A 317 -2.00 -6.98 -13.83
CA LEU A 317 -3.25 -6.26 -13.70
C LEU A 317 -4.32 -7.16 -13.10
N PHE A 318 -5.03 -6.65 -12.10
CA PHE A 318 -6.13 -7.30 -11.41
C PHE A 318 -7.44 -6.56 -11.70
N GLU A 319 -8.45 -7.32 -12.11
CA GLU A 319 -9.75 -6.78 -12.44
C GLU A 319 -10.51 -6.32 -11.18
N PRO A 320 -10.97 -5.05 -11.11
CA PRO A 320 -11.81 -4.54 -10.03
C PRO A 320 -13.27 -4.92 -10.20
N GLU A 321 -14.09 -4.66 -9.18
CA GLU A 321 -15.53 -4.90 -9.16
C GLU A 321 -16.29 -3.64 -8.75
N LEU A 322 -17.26 -3.18 -9.54
CA LEU A 322 -18.17 -2.12 -9.10
C LEU A 322 -19.19 -2.68 -8.10
N VAL A 323 -19.18 -2.17 -6.88
CA VAL A 323 -20.12 -2.50 -5.81
C VAL A 323 -21.18 -1.42 -5.72
N VAL A 324 -22.34 -1.68 -6.33
CA VAL A 324 -23.47 -0.74 -6.33
C VAL A 324 -24.17 -0.76 -4.98
N ARG A 325 -24.34 0.45 -4.40
CA ARG A 325 -25.06 0.70 -3.15
C ARG A 325 -26.08 1.83 -3.33
N SER A 326 -26.19 2.73 -2.35
CA SER A 326 -27.27 3.74 -2.33
C SER A 326 -26.81 5.17 -2.64
N SER A 327 -25.56 5.37 -3.07
CA SER A 327 -25.04 6.72 -3.38
C SER A 327 -25.19 7.12 -4.86
N THR A 328 -25.85 6.29 -5.66
CA THR A 328 -26.15 6.56 -7.06
C THR A 328 -27.64 6.36 -7.35
N ALA A 329 -28.20 7.18 -8.23
CA ALA A 329 -29.61 7.14 -8.68
C ALA A 329 -29.70 7.62 -10.14
N PRO A 330 -30.84 7.45 -10.83
CA PRO A 330 -31.06 8.04 -12.13
C PRO A 330 -30.84 9.57 -12.13
N ALA A 331 -30.31 10.09 -13.23
CA ALA A 331 -30.04 11.52 -13.36
C ALA A 331 -31.28 12.37 -13.06
N PRO A 332 -31.14 13.49 -12.34
CA PRO A 332 -32.25 14.41 -12.10
C PRO A 332 -32.79 14.96 -13.45
N ARG A 333 -34.11 15.12 -13.53
CA ARG A 333 -34.82 15.61 -14.74
C ARG A 333 -34.60 17.09 -14.94
#